data_55e921eec3a0624143499e92113530d5
#
_entry.id   55e921eec3a0624143499e92113530d5
#
_cell.length_a   1.000
_cell.length_b   1.000
_cell.length_c   1.000
_cell.angle_alpha   90.00
_cell.angle_beta   90.00
_cell.angle_gamma   90.00
#
_symmetry.space_group_name_H-M   'P 1'
#
loop_
_entity.id
_entity.type
_entity.pdbx_description
1 polymer ?
#
loop_
_entity_poly.entity_id
_entity_poly.type
_entity_poly.pdbx_seq_one_letter_code
_entity_poly.pdbx_strand_id
1 'polypeptide(L)'
;MTVKDAGRAASRRTGRKTAPDQETRAEPAELIQLLTPEGERVEHPEYPLDISAGEIKDLYRDLVITRRIDFEAIALQRQGELGIWASLLGQEAAQVGSGRALEPQDMAFPTYREHGVAWCRGLDPVRLLELFRGVSHGGWDPKAHNFHLYTIVIGSQTLHATGYAMGVQRDGAVGGENGEAVIAYFGDGATSQGDVNEAFIWASVTNSPIVFFCQNNQWAISEPLERQSRVPLYLRAQGFGFPGVRVDGNDVLACLAVTRKALKAAREGQGPMMIEAFTYRMGAHTTTDDPTRYRLSAELESWKLKDPIARVKQYLIRSEQADMTFFDEVEAEADEVGGRVRQACLDMPDPQPLSMFEHVYTSEHRPLAAEREEFAAYLDSFADTEAAMAGEEAGR
;
A
#
# COMPACT_ATOMS: atom_id res chain seq x y z
N MET A 1 28.32 -22.67 68.61
CA MET A 1 27.49 -21.49 68.97
C MET A 1 26.45 -21.37 67.86
N THR A 2 25.25 -21.71 68.17
CA THR A 2 24.06 -21.82 67.30
C THR A 2 23.46 -20.44 67.04
N VAL A 3 23.10 -20.14 65.79
CA VAL A 3 22.13 -19.08 65.47
C VAL A 3 21.01 -19.66 64.64
N LYS A 4 19.81 -19.46 65.16
CA LYS A 4 18.51 -20.00 64.72
C LYS A 4 17.96 -19.33 63.48
N ASP A 5 17.31 -20.11 62.69
CA ASP A 5 16.32 -19.76 61.63
C ASP A 5 15.28 -18.73 62.09
N ALA A 6 14.95 -17.83 61.19
CA ALA A 6 13.67 -17.14 61.16
C ALA A 6 13.21 -16.97 59.72
N GLY A 7 12.36 -17.94 59.29
CA GLY A 7 11.64 -17.88 58.05
C GLY A 7 10.65 -16.73 58.02
N ARG A 8 10.65 -15.95 56.93
CA ARG A 8 9.63 -14.97 56.59
C ARG A 8 8.96 -15.36 55.31
N ALA A 9 7.77 -15.94 55.44
CA ALA A 9 6.88 -16.21 54.34
C ALA A 9 6.43 -14.89 53.68
N ALA A 10 6.81 -14.68 52.42
CA ALA A 10 6.31 -13.58 51.62
C ALA A 10 4.97 -14.01 50.99
N SER A 11 3.90 -13.42 51.50
CA SER A 11 2.56 -13.50 50.92
C SER A 11 2.58 -12.85 49.51
N ARG A 12 2.41 -13.69 48.47
CA ARG A 12 2.11 -13.22 47.12
C ARG A 12 0.67 -12.68 47.08
N ARG A 13 0.53 -11.38 47.16
CA ARG A 13 -0.70 -10.67 46.76
C ARG A 13 -0.85 -10.81 45.24
N THR A 14 -1.72 -11.70 44.78
CA THR A 14 -2.24 -11.74 43.43
C THR A 14 -3.18 -10.52 43.25
N GLY A 15 -2.62 -9.41 42.86
CA GLY A 15 -3.40 -8.27 42.42
C GLY A 15 -4.05 -8.61 41.07
N ARG A 16 -5.36 -8.92 41.13
CA ARG A 16 -6.23 -9.00 39.96
C ARG A 16 -6.23 -7.60 39.31
N LYS A 17 -5.48 -7.44 38.22
CA LYS A 17 -5.59 -6.25 37.38
C LYS A 17 -7.01 -6.24 36.80
N THR A 18 -7.88 -5.39 37.32
CA THR A 18 -9.13 -5.02 36.67
C THR A 18 -8.77 -4.44 35.32
N ALA A 19 -9.40 -4.94 34.26
CA ALA A 19 -9.34 -4.34 32.94
C ALA A 19 -9.73 -2.86 33.06
N PRO A 20 -9.07 -1.93 32.34
CA PRO A 20 -9.47 -0.53 32.35
C PRO A 20 -10.91 -0.43 31.84
N ASP A 21 -11.68 0.42 32.52
CA ASP A 21 -13.09 0.69 32.21
C ASP A 21 -13.28 1.02 30.73
N GLN A 22 -14.30 0.37 30.14
CA GLN A 22 -14.70 0.55 28.72
C GLN A 22 -15.39 1.90 28.45
N GLU A 23 -15.40 2.84 29.43
CA GLU A 23 -16.23 4.04 29.38
C GLU A 23 -15.66 5.27 28.65
N THR A 24 -14.55 5.15 27.91
CA THR A 24 -14.01 6.27 27.12
C THR A 24 -13.67 5.90 25.67
N ARG A 25 -14.40 4.97 25.08
CA ARG A 25 -14.38 4.86 23.62
C ARG A 25 -15.28 5.97 23.08
N ALA A 26 -14.65 6.95 22.39
CA ALA A 26 -15.40 7.83 21.51
C ALA A 26 -16.33 6.97 20.65
N GLU A 27 -17.60 7.39 20.52
CA GLU A 27 -18.54 6.70 19.64
C GLU A 27 -17.87 6.38 18.32
N PRO A 28 -18.11 5.19 17.73
CA PRO A 28 -17.52 4.86 16.45
C PRO A 28 -17.89 5.97 15.48
N ALA A 29 -16.88 6.72 15.00
CA ALA A 29 -17.12 7.75 14.00
C ALA A 29 -17.85 7.10 12.83
N GLU A 30 -18.92 7.74 12.39
CA GLU A 30 -19.71 7.29 11.25
C GLU A 30 -18.77 7.16 10.04
N LEU A 31 -18.67 5.95 9.48
CA LEU A 31 -17.89 5.71 8.28
C LEU A 31 -18.65 6.28 7.09
N ILE A 32 -17.97 7.11 6.30
CA ILE A 32 -18.50 7.53 5.01
C ILE A 32 -18.63 6.29 4.12
N GLN A 33 -19.84 6.00 3.68
CA GLN A 33 -20.18 4.84 2.88
C GLN A 33 -21.13 5.23 1.76
N LEU A 34 -20.93 4.71 0.57
CA LEU A 34 -21.78 4.88 -0.61
C LEU A 34 -22.28 3.55 -1.19
N LEU A 35 -21.69 2.43 -0.75
CA LEU A 35 -22.09 1.09 -1.12
C LEU A 35 -21.97 0.17 0.10
N THR A 36 -23.08 -0.42 0.53
CA THR A 36 -23.08 -1.34 1.69
C THR A 36 -22.38 -2.66 1.37
N PRO A 37 -21.96 -3.45 2.36
CA PRO A 37 -21.42 -4.80 2.13
C PRO A 37 -22.36 -5.70 1.33
N GLU A 38 -23.67 -5.49 1.41
CA GLU A 38 -24.72 -6.23 0.70
C GLU A 38 -24.94 -5.73 -0.74
N GLY A 39 -24.16 -4.72 -1.18
CA GLY A 39 -24.26 -4.15 -2.52
C GLY A 39 -25.46 -3.24 -2.71
N GLU A 40 -25.84 -2.48 -1.68
CA GLU A 40 -26.89 -1.47 -1.75
C GLU A 40 -26.29 -0.07 -1.83
N ARG A 41 -26.74 0.74 -2.78
CA ARG A 41 -26.31 2.13 -2.93
C ARG A 41 -26.83 2.99 -1.80
N VAL A 42 -25.95 3.80 -1.22
CA VAL A 42 -26.27 4.77 -0.17
C VAL A 42 -25.86 6.16 -0.64
N GLU A 43 -26.71 7.15 -0.39
CA GLU A 43 -26.38 8.54 -0.65
C GLU A 43 -25.75 9.19 0.58
N HIS A 44 -24.73 10.03 0.33
CA HIS A 44 -24.11 10.83 1.39
C HIS A 44 -24.14 12.31 1.00
N PRO A 45 -24.72 13.19 1.86
CA PRO A 45 -24.99 14.59 1.49
C PRO A 45 -23.69 15.39 1.19
N GLU A 46 -22.60 15.08 1.86
CA GLU A 46 -21.32 15.77 1.65
C GLU A 46 -20.46 15.15 0.56
N TYR A 47 -20.74 13.91 0.14
CA TYR A 47 -19.96 13.16 -0.85
C TYR A 47 -20.87 12.58 -1.94
N PRO A 48 -21.63 13.45 -2.64
CA PRO A 48 -22.42 12.98 -3.78
C PRO A 48 -21.48 12.42 -4.85
N LEU A 49 -21.87 11.30 -5.45
CA LEU A 49 -21.11 10.68 -6.53
C LEU A 49 -22.02 10.43 -7.71
N ASP A 50 -21.89 11.28 -8.71
CA ASP A 50 -22.44 11.03 -10.05
C ASP A 50 -21.45 10.12 -10.79
N ILE A 51 -21.88 8.91 -11.10
CA ILE A 51 -21.06 7.88 -11.72
C ILE A 51 -21.96 6.99 -12.59
N SER A 52 -21.53 6.76 -13.82
CA SER A 52 -22.22 5.90 -14.77
C SER A 52 -22.03 4.40 -14.48
N ALA A 53 -22.94 3.58 -15.01
CA ALA A 53 -22.80 2.13 -14.96
C ALA A 53 -21.48 1.64 -15.61
N GLY A 54 -21.02 2.31 -16.67
CA GLY A 54 -19.75 2.01 -17.33
C GLY A 54 -18.57 2.20 -16.39
N GLU A 55 -18.49 3.34 -15.71
CA GLU A 55 -17.43 3.63 -14.75
C GLU A 55 -17.43 2.64 -13.57
N ILE A 56 -18.61 2.22 -13.08
CA ILE A 56 -18.69 1.21 -12.00
C ILE A 56 -18.18 -0.16 -12.50
N LYS A 57 -18.48 -0.52 -13.75
CA LYS A 57 -17.92 -1.73 -14.39
C LYS A 57 -16.41 -1.66 -14.52
N ASP A 58 -15.87 -0.50 -14.86
CA ASP A 58 -14.41 -0.28 -14.94
C ASP A 58 -13.76 -0.39 -13.56
N LEU A 59 -14.37 0.15 -12.51
CA LEU A 59 -13.91 -0.05 -11.14
C LEU A 59 -13.93 -1.53 -10.74
N TYR A 60 -14.99 -2.27 -11.08
CA TYR A 60 -15.06 -3.71 -10.81
C TYR A 60 -13.93 -4.47 -11.51
N ARG A 61 -13.69 -4.17 -12.79
CA ARG A 61 -12.58 -4.75 -13.57
C ARG A 61 -11.24 -4.50 -12.90
N ASP A 62 -10.94 -3.24 -12.50
CA ASP A 62 -9.70 -2.89 -11.82
C ASP A 62 -9.51 -3.64 -10.50
N LEU A 63 -10.56 -3.79 -9.70
CA LEU A 63 -10.54 -4.55 -8.45
C LEU A 63 -10.16 -6.02 -8.69
N VAL A 64 -10.79 -6.67 -9.69
CA VAL A 64 -10.56 -8.07 -10.01
C VAL A 64 -9.14 -8.28 -10.54
N ILE A 65 -8.71 -7.46 -11.50
CA ILE A 65 -7.36 -7.56 -12.09
C ILE A 65 -6.29 -7.31 -11.01
N THR A 66 -6.47 -6.30 -10.16
CA THR A 66 -5.53 -5.98 -9.08
C THR A 66 -5.39 -7.17 -8.12
N ARG A 67 -6.49 -7.80 -7.73
CA ARG A 67 -6.47 -9.01 -6.89
C ARG A 67 -5.80 -10.18 -7.60
N ARG A 68 -6.02 -10.35 -8.88
CA ARG A 68 -5.41 -11.42 -9.68
C ARG A 68 -3.88 -11.26 -9.76
N ILE A 69 -3.40 -10.03 -9.96
CA ILE A 69 -1.97 -9.71 -9.93
C ILE A 69 -1.37 -10.07 -8.57
N ASP A 70 -2.04 -9.69 -7.48
CA ASP A 70 -1.60 -9.98 -6.11
C ASP A 70 -1.48 -11.48 -5.85
N PHE A 71 -2.47 -12.27 -6.26
CA PHE A 71 -2.43 -13.72 -6.13
C PHE A 71 -1.32 -14.35 -6.97
N GLU A 72 -1.07 -13.84 -8.17
CA GLU A 72 0.00 -14.33 -9.03
C GLU A 72 1.37 -14.07 -8.41
N ALA A 73 1.59 -12.87 -7.88
CA ALA A 73 2.84 -12.51 -7.21
C ALA A 73 3.08 -13.35 -5.95
N ILE A 74 2.03 -13.65 -5.16
CA ILE A 74 2.13 -14.59 -4.03
C ILE A 74 2.55 -15.98 -4.51
N ALA A 75 1.96 -16.47 -5.61
CA ALA A 75 2.29 -17.79 -6.16
C ALA A 75 3.75 -17.84 -6.66
N LEU A 76 4.22 -16.80 -7.35
CA LEU A 76 5.61 -16.64 -7.80
C LEU A 76 6.58 -16.62 -6.62
N GLN A 77 6.26 -15.89 -5.56
CA GLN A 77 7.11 -15.85 -4.37
C GLN A 77 7.23 -17.25 -3.72
N ARG A 78 6.12 -18.00 -3.62
CA ARG A 78 6.15 -19.36 -3.07
C ARG A 78 6.94 -20.35 -3.93
N GLN A 79 7.12 -20.05 -5.20
CA GLN A 79 7.95 -20.83 -6.13
C GLN A 79 9.41 -20.40 -6.11
N GLY A 80 9.76 -19.35 -5.34
CA GLY A 80 11.12 -18.83 -5.24
C GLY A 80 11.49 -17.78 -6.28
N GLU A 81 10.56 -17.37 -7.14
CA GLU A 81 10.79 -16.39 -8.20
C GLU A 81 10.84 -14.94 -7.68
N LEU A 82 10.20 -14.66 -6.56
CA LEU A 82 10.29 -13.39 -5.85
C LEU A 82 10.89 -13.60 -4.46
N GLY A 83 11.72 -12.66 -4.00
CA GLY A 83 12.26 -12.70 -2.65
C GLY A 83 11.18 -12.48 -1.59
N ILE A 84 10.25 -11.55 -1.84
CA ILE A 84 9.16 -11.18 -0.95
C ILE A 84 8.02 -10.59 -1.77
N TRP A 85 6.80 -10.59 -1.21
CA TRP A 85 5.66 -9.84 -1.73
C TRP A 85 4.79 -9.32 -0.59
N ALA A 86 4.30 -8.10 -0.71
CA ALA A 86 3.40 -7.46 0.26
C ALA A 86 1.98 -7.45 -0.30
N SER A 87 1.17 -8.47 0.05
CA SER A 87 -0.20 -8.61 -0.44
C SER A 87 -1.08 -7.41 -0.07
N LEU A 88 -1.89 -6.95 -1.03
CA LEU A 88 -2.91 -5.91 -0.83
C LEU A 88 -4.29 -6.47 -0.47
N LEU A 89 -4.43 -7.79 -0.36
CA LEU A 89 -5.71 -8.48 -0.18
C LEU A 89 -6.57 -7.84 0.93
N GLY A 90 -7.76 -7.41 0.56
CA GLY A 90 -8.73 -6.70 1.39
C GLY A 90 -8.64 -5.17 1.28
N GLN A 91 -7.64 -4.60 0.61
CA GLN A 91 -7.40 -3.16 0.46
C GLN A 91 -7.63 -2.67 -0.99
N GLU A 92 -8.16 -3.51 -1.85
CA GLU A 92 -8.34 -3.23 -3.28
C GLU A 92 -9.20 -1.99 -3.50
N ALA A 93 -10.32 -1.85 -2.76
CA ALA A 93 -11.22 -0.71 -2.91
C ALA A 93 -10.60 0.62 -2.50
N ALA A 94 -9.83 0.63 -1.41
CA ALA A 94 -9.10 1.81 -0.98
C ALA A 94 -8.10 2.26 -2.06
N GLN A 95 -7.40 1.32 -2.68
CA GLN A 95 -6.39 1.61 -3.70
C GLN A 95 -6.99 1.97 -5.05
N VAL A 96 -7.93 1.20 -5.55
CA VAL A 96 -8.58 1.48 -6.84
C VAL A 96 -9.41 2.76 -6.76
N GLY A 97 -10.21 2.94 -5.69
CA GLY A 97 -11.02 4.14 -5.52
C GLY A 97 -10.18 5.42 -5.46
N SER A 98 -9.12 5.43 -4.67
CA SER A 98 -8.21 6.58 -4.59
C SER A 98 -7.36 6.75 -5.84
N GLY A 99 -6.91 5.66 -6.45
CA GLY A 99 -6.12 5.68 -7.69
C GLY A 99 -6.88 6.24 -8.88
N ARG A 100 -8.18 5.90 -9.00
CA ARG A 100 -9.06 6.43 -10.05
C ARG A 100 -9.61 7.84 -9.77
N ALA A 101 -9.37 8.37 -8.55
CA ALA A 101 -9.65 9.76 -8.22
C ALA A 101 -8.57 10.74 -8.70
N LEU A 102 -7.36 10.23 -8.96
CA LEU A 102 -6.24 11.04 -9.44
C LEU A 102 -6.46 11.51 -10.89
N GLU A 103 -6.18 12.76 -11.12
CA GLU A 103 -6.07 13.30 -12.48
C GLU A 103 -4.68 13.02 -13.06
N PRO A 104 -4.51 13.12 -14.40
CA PRO A 104 -3.23 12.81 -15.04
C PRO A 104 -2.03 13.55 -14.45
N GLN A 105 -2.19 14.82 -14.06
CA GLN A 105 -1.11 15.67 -13.53
C GLN A 105 -0.79 15.39 -12.04
N ASP A 106 -1.68 14.76 -11.28
CA ASP A 106 -1.46 14.54 -9.86
C ASP A 106 -0.34 13.53 -9.60
N MET A 107 0.50 13.80 -8.60
CA MET A 107 1.61 12.93 -8.23
C MET A 107 1.25 12.05 -7.02
N ALA A 108 1.45 10.74 -7.15
CA ALA A 108 1.24 9.77 -6.07
C ALA A 108 2.56 9.29 -5.47
N PHE A 109 2.64 9.29 -4.13
CA PHE A 109 3.77 8.76 -3.36
C PHE A 109 3.34 7.51 -2.60
N PRO A 110 3.68 6.31 -3.10
CA PRO A 110 3.29 5.05 -2.51
C PRO A 110 4.23 4.58 -1.39
N THR A 111 3.79 3.58 -0.65
CA THR A 111 4.63 2.66 0.10
C THR A 111 5.10 1.52 -0.83
N TYR A 112 5.17 0.30 -0.30
CA TYR A 112 5.49 -0.93 -1.05
C TYR A 112 4.26 -1.81 -1.33
N ARG A 113 3.03 -1.30 -1.04
CA ARG A 113 1.78 -2.09 -1.12
C ARG A 113 0.74 -1.52 -2.08
N GLU A 114 0.95 -0.35 -2.67
CA GLU A 114 -0.04 0.34 -3.50
C GLU A 114 -0.07 -0.18 -4.95
N HIS A 115 -0.14 -1.52 -5.10
CA HIS A 115 -0.17 -2.19 -6.39
C HIS A 115 -1.41 -1.82 -7.22
N GLY A 116 -2.57 -1.63 -6.55
CA GLY A 116 -3.80 -1.17 -7.19
C GLY A 116 -3.72 0.28 -7.67
N VAL A 117 -3.03 1.16 -6.92
CA VAL A 117 -2.78 2.53 -7.37
C VAL A 117 -1.85 2.54 -8.57
N ALA A 118 -0.77 1.73 -8.54
CA ALA A 118 0.15 1.57 -9.66
C ALA A 118 -0.59 1.15 -10.93
N TRP A 119 -1.47 0.15 -10.83
CA TRP A 119 -2.36 -0.28 -11.91
C TRP A 119 -3.20 0.87 -12.46
N CYS A 120 -3.89 1.62 -11.58
CA CYS A 120 -4.71 2.77 -11.97
C CYS A 120 -3.90 3.88 -12.65
N ARG A 121 -2.60 4.01 -12.34
CA ARG A 121 -1.67 4.96 -12.98
C ARG A 121 -1.07 4.42 -14.29
N GLY A 122 -1.50 3.24 -14.76
CA GLY A 122 -1.03 2.64 -16.00
C GLY A 122 0.40 2.08 -15.92
N LEU A 123 0.88 1.80 -14.71
CA LEU A 123 2.15 1.10 -14.54
C LEU A 123 1.98 -0.39 -14.85
N ASP A 124 2.83 -0.93 -15.72
CA ASP A 124 2.83 -2.37 -15.98
C ASP A 124 3.22 -3.13 -14.69
N PRO A 125 2.37 -4.08 -14.22
CA PRO A 125 2.65 -4.87 -13.03
C PRO A 125 4.00 -5.60 -13.06
N VAL A 126 4.53 -5.92 -14.22
CA VAL A 126 5.84 -6.54 -14.39
C VAL A 126 6.95 -5.67 -13.75
N ARG A 127 6.83 -4.33 -13.85
CA ARG A 127 7.78 -3.41 -13.21
C ARG A 127 7.79 -3.48 -11.69
N LEU A 128 6.64 -3.80 -11.08
CA LEU A 128 6.57 -4.04 -9.64
C LEU A 128 7.34 -5.31 -9.26
N LEU A 129 7.22 -6.36 -10.07
CA LEU A 129 7.90 -7.64 -9.82
C LEU A 129 9.42 -7.51 -9.93
N GLU A 130 9.94 -6.66 -10.81
CA GLU A 130 11.39 -6.40 -10.94
C GLU A 130 12.02 -6.01 -9.60
N LEU A 131 11.34 -5.13 -8.83
CA LEU A 131 11.81 -4.74 -7.50
C LEU A 131 11.82 -5.93 -6.52
N PHE A 132 10.74 -6.70 -6.47
CA PHE A 132 10.58 -7.81 -5.53
C PHE A 132 11.35 -9.07 -5.93
N ARG A 133 11.74 -9.20 -7.20
CA ARG A 133 12.70 -10.19 -7.69
C ARG A 133 14.16 -9.77 -7.46
N GLY A 134 14.39 -8.47 -7.24
CA GLY A 134 15.73 -7.92 -7.04
C GLY A 134 16.51 -7.66 -8.32
N VAL A 135 15.85 -7.61 -9.49
CA VAL A 135 16.49 -7.33 -10.77
C VAL A 135 16.59 -5.83 -11.08
N SER A 136 15.80 -5.00 -10.40
CA SER A 136 15.84 -3.55 -10.52
C SER A 136 15.54 -2.86 -9.19
N HIS A 137 16.24 -1.78 -8.88
CA HIS A 137 16.03 -1.01 -7.65
C HIS A 137 14.89 0.01 -7.73
N GLY A 138 14.36 0.29 -8.90
CA GLY A 138 13.33 1.31 -9.08
C GLY A 138 12.27 0.94 -10.10
N GLY A 139 12.59 0.15 -11.09
CA GLY A 139 11.65 -0.45 -12.03
C GLY A 139 10.99 0.48 -13.05
N TRP A 140 10.77 1.77 -12.75
CA TRP A 140 10.05 2.70 -13.63
C TRP A 140 10.50 4.17 -13.47
N ASP A 141 10.17 4.98 -14.48
CA ASP A 141 10.30 6.44 -14.40
C ASP A 141 9.09 7.04 -13.66
N PRO A 142 9.27 7.66 -12.49
CA PRO A 142 8.18 8.26 -11.73
C PRO A 142 7.38 9.31 -12.52
N LYS A 143 8.03 10.05 -13.42
CA LYS A 143 7.38 11.11 -14.21
C LYS A 143 6.50 10.57 -15.33
N ALA A 144 6.85 9.39 -15.87
CA ALA A 144 6.06 8.77 -16.94
C ALA A 144 4.65 8.36 -16.48
N HIS A 145 4.50 8.05 -15.19
CA HIS A 145 3.26 7.57 -14.59
C HIS A 145 2.69 8.51 -13.52
N ASN A 146 3.41 9.59 -13.17
CA ASN A 146 3.12 10.41 -12.00
C ASN A 146 2.85 9.55 -10.76
N PHE A 147 3.72 8.53 -10.60
CA PHE A 147 3.69 7.56 -9.54
C PHE A 147 5.12 7.32 -9.06
N HIS A 148 5.43 7.78 -7.84
CA HIS A 148 6.78 7.71 -7.29
C HIS A 148 7.24 6.26 -7.06
N LEU A 149 8.53 6.07 -6.91
CA LEU A 149 9.10 4.76 -6.58
C LEU A 149 8.56 4.25 -5.23
N TYR A 150 8.47 2.94 -5.10
CA TYR A 150 8.10 2.33 -3.83
C TYR A 150 9.05 2.71 -2.71
N THR A 151 8.49 3.02 -1.56
CA THR A 151 9.22 3.38 -0.36
C THR A 151 9.11 2.26 0.67
N ILE A 152 10.24 1.63 0.99
CA ILE A 152 10.33 0.55 1.99
C ILE A 152 10.50 1.11 3.40
N VAL A 153 11.19 2.26 3.54
CA VAL A 153 11.38 2.93 4.83
C VAL A 153 10.07 3.58 5.27
N ILE A 154 9.45 3.00 6.30
CA ILE A 154 8.10 3.35 6.76
C ILE A 154 7.98 4.84 7.09
N GLY A 155 7.06 5.53 6.42
CA GLY A 155 6.69 6.93 6.68
C GLY A 155 7.50 7.96 5.90
N SER A 156 8.70 7.64 5.40
CA SER A 156 9.59 8.62 4.75
C SER A 156 9.00 9.25 3.48
N GLN A 157 8.15 8.52 2.75
CA GLN A 157 7.47 9.04 1.56
C GLN A 157 6.56 10.24 1.87
N THR A 158 6.07 10.37 3.10
CA THR A 158 5.18 11.48 3.46
C THR A 158 5.90 12.83 3.47
N LEU A 159 7.17 12.85 3.94
CA LEU A 159 8.03 14.04 3.86
C LEU A 159 8.41 14.36 2.42
N HIS A 160 8.75 13.34 1.61
CA HIS A 160 9.04 13.54 0.19
C HIS A 160 7.83 14.10 -0.54
N ALA A 161 6.64 13.55 -0.30
CA ALA A 161 5.38 14.03 -0.88
C ALA A 161 5.07 15.47 -0.46
N THR A 162 5.28 15.81 0.82
CA THR A 162 5.08 17.17 1.31
C THR A 162 6.07 18.15 0.66
N GLY A 163 7.34 17.77 0.56
CA GLY A 163 8.35 18.58 -0.15
C GLY A 163 8.02 18.78 -1.62
N TYR A 164 7.54 17.74 -2.31
CA TYR A 164 7.07 17.84 -3.69
C TYR A 164 5.86 18.79 -3.79
N ALA A 165 4.87 18.66 -2.90
CA ALA A 165 3.70 19.55 -2.85
C ALA A 165 4.09 21.03 -2.61
N MET A 166 5.11 21.29 -1.79
CA MET A 166 5.68 22.63 -1.65
C MET A 166 6.35 23.12 -2.96
N GLY A 167 6.94 22.21 -3.73
CA GLY A 167 7.45 22.48 -5.08
C GLY A 167 6.31 22.90 -6.03
N VAL A 168 5.22 22.13 -6.07
CA VAL A 168 4.00 22.45 -6.86
C VAL A 168 3.50 23.88 -6.58
N GLN A 169 3.48 24.29 -5.31
CA GLN A 169 3.11 25.67 -4.94
C GLN A 169 4.08 26.70 -5.50
N ARG A 170 5.40 26.45 -5.41
CA ARG A 170 6.44 27.37 -5.88
C ARG A 170 6.43 27.53 -7.39
N ASP A 171 6.08 26.46 -8.09
CA ASP A 171 5.95 26.47 -9.56
C ASP A 171 4.65 27.14 -10.04
N GLY A 172 3.77 27.54 -9.08
CA GLY A 172 2.49 28.17 -9.38
C GLY A 172 1.45 27.19 -9.97
N ALA A 173 1.64 25.89 -9.77
CA ALA A 173 0.76 24.85 -10.29
C ALA A 173 -0.42 24.54 -9.34
N VAL A 174 -0.79 25.47 -8.45
CA VAL A 174 -1.97 25.40 -7.58
C VAL A 174 -3.03 26.35 -8.10
N GLY A 175 -4.26 25.87 -8.20
CA GLY A 175 -5.38 26.64 -8.75
C GLY A 175 -5.48 26.57 -10.28
N GLY A 176 -6.61 27.06 -10.81
CA GLY A 176 -6.90 27.02 -12.24
C GLY A 176 -7.28 25.63 -12.77
N GLU A 177 -7.43 25.54 -14.09
CA GLU A 177 -7.92 24.33 -14.77
C GLU A 177 -6.93 23.14 -14.69
N ASN A 178 -5.64 23.42 -14.54
CA ASN A 178 -4.57 22.43 -14.50
C ASN A 178 -3.89 22.34 -13.12
N GLY A 179 -4.62 22.65 -12.06
CA GLY A 179 -4.10 22.54 -10.71
C GLY A 179 -3.56 21.13 -10.44
N GLU A 180 -2.39 21.03 -9.79
CA GLU A 180 -1.76 19.79 -9.40
C GLU A 180 -1.94 19.53 -7.91
N ALA A 181 -2.26 18.30 -7.53
CA ALA A 181 -2.27 17.83 -6.16
C ALA A 181 -1.34 16.64 -5.96
N VAL A 182 -0.97 16.41 -4.72
CA VAL A 182 -0.14 15.28 -4.31
C VAL A 182 -0.93 14.37 -3.40
N ILE A 183 -0.78 13.06 -3.56
CA ILE A 183 -1.31 12.09 -2.61
C ILE A 183 -0.17 11.26 -2.02
N ALA A 184 -0.13 11.14 -0.69
CA ALA A 184 0.82 10.30 0.03
C ALA A 184 0.08 9.14 0.68
N TYR A 185 0.44 7.91 0.30
CA TYR A 185 -0.12 6.69 0.86
C TYR A 185 0.72 6.20 2.03
N PHE A 186 0.08 5.70 3.08
CA PHE A 186 0.76 5.06 4.21
C PHE A 186 -0.23 4.17 4.99
N GLY A 187 0.31 3.21 5.74
CA GLY A 187 -0.49 2.36 6.62
C GLY A 187 -0.68 2.97 8.01
N ASP A 188 -1.57 2.38 8.82
CA ASP A 188 -1.80 2.75 10.21
C ASP A 188 -0.52 2.74 11.04
N GLY A 189 0.35 1.75 10.84
CA GLY A 189 1.65 1.65 11.53
C GLY A 189 2.58 2.83 11.28
N ALA A 190 2.53 3.43 10.09
CA ALA A 190 3.35 4.59 9.76
C ALA A 190 2.97 5.84 10.58
N THR A 191 1.74 5.93 11.08
CA THR A 191 1.31 7.05 11.93
C THR A 191 2.09 7.17 13.24
N SER A 192 2.80 6.12 13.64
CA SER A 192 3.68 6.09 14.81
C SER A 192 5.10 6.61 14.51
N GLN A 193 5.44 6.86 13.23
CA GLN A 193 6.72 7.40 12.82
C GLN A 193 6.76 8.93 12.94
N GLY A 194 7.95 9.46 13.34
CA GLY A 194 8.18 10.89 13.43
C GLY A 194 7.96 11.60 12.09
N ASP A 195 8.45 11.00 11.00
CA ASP A 195 8.38 11.55 9.63
C ASP A 195 6.95 11.90 9.21
N VAL A 196 5.96 11.06 9.56
CA VAL A 196 4.54 11.34 9.26
C VAL A 196 4.04 12.56 10.03
N ASN A 197 4.42 12.68 11.30
CA ASN A 197 4.03 13.82 12.13
C ASN A 197 4.68 15.12 11.65
N GLU A 198 5.96 15.07 11.28
CA GLU A 198 6.67 16.21 10.69
C GLU A 198 6.06 16.61 9.32
N ALA A 199 5.70 15.65 8.49
CA ALA A 199 5.02 15.90 7.23
C ALA A 199 3.68 16.64 7.44
N PHE A 200 2.91 16.25 8.47
CA PHE A 200 1.66 16.93 8.84
C PHE A 200 1.90 18.37 9.27
N ILE A 201 2.93 18.63 10.08
CA ILE A 201 3.30 20.00 10.51
C ILE A 201 3.66 20.84 9.29
N TRP A 202 4.58 20.35 8.44
CA TRP A 202 5.02 21.09 7.26
C TRP A 202 3.85 21.36 6.30
N ALA A 203 3.05 20.33 5.98
CA ALA A 203 1.91 20.49 5.09
C ALA A 203 0.91 21.51 5.62
N SER A 204 0.62 21.49 6.92
CA SER A 204 -0.30 22.43 7.56
C SER A 204 0.23 23.88 7.50
N VAL A 205 1.49 24.09 7.95
CA VAL A 205 2.09 25.43 8.03
C VAL A 205 2.27 26.06 6.64
N THR A 206 2.60 25.27 5.63
CA THR A 206 2.76 25.75 4.26
C THR A 206 1.47 25.72 3.43
N ASN A 207 0.37 25.18 3.99
CA ASN A 207 -0.88 24.98 3.29
C ASN A 207 -0.71 24.18 1.98
N SER A 208 0.09 23.12 2.03
CA SER A 208 0.49 22.35 0.85
C SER A 208 -0.68 21.60 0.19
N PRO A 209 -0.73 21.49 -1.16
CA PRO A 209 -1.78 20.81 -1.91
C PRO A 209 -1.61 19.28 -1.84
N ILE A 210 -1.75 18.69 -0.64
CA ILE A 210 -1.49 17.28 -0.40
C ILE A 210 -2.67 16.59 0.28
N VAL A 211 -2.94 15.36 -0.15
CA VAL A 211 -3.85 14.43 0.51
C VAL A 211 -3.04 13.31 1.17
N PHE A 212 -3.18 13.16 2.47
CA PHE A 212 -2.61 12.08 3.25
C PHE A 212 -3.60 10.91 3.31
N PHE A 213 -3.35 9.83 2.56
CA PHE A 213 -4.23 8.68 2.46
C PHE A 213 -3.73 7.53 3.32
N CYS A 214 -4.32 7.38 4.50
CA CYS A 214 -3.99 6.32 5.45
C CYS A 214 -4.85 5.08 5.18
N GLN A 215 -4.24 4.00 4.68
CA GLN A 215 -4.87 2.68 4.61
C GLN A 215 -4.80 2.05 6.01
N ASN A 216 -5.80 2.32 6.84
CA ASN A 216 -5.91 1.72 8.16
C ASN A 216 -6.41 0.28 8.03
N ASN A 217 -5.46 -0.64 7.82
CA ASN A 217 -5.73 -2.06 7.73
C ASN A 217 -5.67 -2.79 9.08
N GLN A 218 -5.57 -2.01 10.17
CA GLN A 218 -5.65 -2.39 11.58
C GLN A 218 -4.46 -3.18 12.13
N TRP A 219 -3.44 -3.45 11.32
CA TRP A 219 -2.30 -4.27 11.72
C TRP A 219 -0.97 -3.70 11.20
N ALA A 220 -0.12 -3.22 12.11
CA ALA A 220 1.27 -2.91 11.82
C ALA A 220 2.12 -4.18 12.05
N ILE A 221 2.30 -4.99 11.02
CA ILE A 221 2.85 -6.35 11.10
C ILE A 221 1.99 -7.18 12.08
N SER A 222 2.44 -7.36 13.31
CA SER A 222 1.78 -8.10 14.38
C SER A 222 1.18 -7.21 15.48
N GLU A 223 1.33 -5.88 15.38
CA GLU A 223 0.77 -4.95 16.36
C GLU A 223 -0.60 -4.44 15.93
N PRO A 224 -1.64 -4.67 16.73
CA PRO A 224 -2.99 -4.18 16.43
C PRO A 224 -3.10 -2.68 16.65
N LEU A 225 -4.07 -2.05 15.97
CA LEU A 225 -4.28 -0.60 16.00
C LEU A 225 -4.49 -0.04 17.43
N GLU A 226 -5.16 -0.78 18.31
CA GLU A 226 -5.44 -0.35 19.68
C GLU A 226 -4.18 -0.12 20.52
N ARG A 227 -3.04 -0.71 20.14
CA ARG A 227 -1.75 -0.47 20.76
C ARG A 227 -1.02 0.74 20.18
N GLN A 228 -1.43 1.21 19.02
CA GLN A 228 -0.81 2.33 18.30
C GLN A 228 -1.56 3.64 18.52
N SER A 229 -2.89 3.61 18.60
CA SER A 229 -3.72 4.80 18.78
C SER A 229 -4.93 4.53 19.67
N ARG A 230 -5.25 5.50 20.54
CA ARG A 230 -6.46 5.47 21.37
C ARG A 230 -7.66 6.15 20.71
N VAL A 231 -7.43 6.88 19.64
CA VAL A 231 -8.45 7.61 18.89
C VAL A 231 -8.37 7.21 17.41
N PRO A 232 -9.48 7.32 16.65
CA PRO A 232 -9.43 7.17 15.21
C PRO A 232 -8.34 8.04 14.58
N LEU A 233 -7.64 7.51 13.57
CA LEU A 233 -6.43 8.16 13.05
C LEU A 233 -6.73 9.48 12.36
N TYR A 234 -7.87 9.60 11.68
CA TYR A 234 -8.25 10.85 11.00
C TYR A 234 -8.37 12.06 11.95
N LEU A 235 -8.69 11.82 13.22
CA LEU A 235 -8.77 12.89 14.22
C LEU A 235 -7.41 13.53 14.53
N ARG A 236 -6.32 12.83 14.24
CA ARG A 236 -4.96 13.38 14.43
C ARG A 236 -4.70 14.59 13.55
N ALA A 237 -5.25 14.60 12.32
CA ALA A 237 -5.15 15.74 11.40
C ALA A 237 -5.62 17.06 12.03
N GLN A 238 -6.70 17.01 12.82
CA GLN A 238 -7.24 18.18 13.52
C GLN A 238 -6.24 18.76 14.52
N GLY A 239 -5.45 17.90 15.18
CA GLY A 239 -4.39 18.32 16.10
C GLY A 239 -3.28 19.08 15.41
N PHE A 240 -3.09 18.88 14.10
CA PHE A 240 -2.13 19.59 13.26
C PHE A 240 -2.76 20.76 12.49
N GLY A 241 -4.06 21.01 12.64
CA GLY A 241 -4.74 22.18 12.09
C GLY A 241 -5.33 22.00 10.69
N PHE A 242 -5.55 20.77 10.22
CA PHE A 242 -6.21 20.51 8.93
C PHE A 242 -7.27 19.38 9.05
N PRO A 243 -8.23 19.30 8.10
CA PRO A 243 -9.33 18.35 8.20
C PRO A 243 -8.88 16.90 7.98
N GLY A 244 -9.59 15.99 8.65
CA GLY A 244 -9.50 14.56 8.45
C GLY A 244 -10.87 13.93 8.36
N VAL A 245 -11.03 12.90 7.55
CA VAL A 245 -12.25 12.11 7.38
C VAL A 245 -11.97 10.63 7.43
N ARG A 246 -13.00 9.84 7.76
CA ARG A 246 -12.92 8.38 7.80
C ARG A 246 -13.89 7.77 6.82
N VAL A 247 -13.40 6.92 5.93
CA VAL A 247 -14.17 6.27 4.87
C VAL A 247 -14.13 4.75 5.02
N ASP A 248 -15.19 4.05 4.62
CA ASP A 248 -15.16 2.59 4.45
C ASP A 248 -14.18 2.23 3.34
N GLY A 249 -12.99 1.76 3.74
CA GLY A 249 -11.92 1.40 2.82
C GLY A 249 -12.20 0.15 1.96
N ASN A 250 -13.31 -0.55 2.22
CA ASN A 250 -13.80 -1.65 1.39
C ASN A 250 -14.90 -1.21 0.41
N ASP A 251 -15.28 0.07 0.44
CA ASP A 251 -16.23 0.69 -0.48
C ASP A 251 -15.48 1.54 -1.52
N VAL A 252 -15.36 1.01 -2.74
CA VAL A 252 -14.64 1.68 -3.83
C VAL A 252 -15.29 3.00 -4.24
N LEU A 253 -16.62 3.11 -4.14
CA LEU A 253 -17.35 4.32 -4.50
C LEU A 253 -17.15 5.42 -3.46
N ALA A 254 -17.16 5.08 -2.18
CA ALA A 254 -16.87 6.02 -1.10
C ALA A 254 -15.40 6.47 -1.14
N CYS A 255 -14.45 5.56 -1.34
CA CYS A 255 -13.04 5.89 -1.52
C CYS A 255 -12.83 6.84 -2.71
N LEU A 256 -13.49 6.59 -3.84
CA LEU A 256 -13.44 7.44 -5.03
C LEU A 256 -14.01 8.84 -4.74
N ALA A 257 -15.23 8.94 -4.18
CA ALA A 257 -15.91 10.20 -3.93
C ALA A 257 -15.14 11.10 -2.95
N VAL A 258 -14.70 10.50 -1.83
CA VAL A 258 -13.96 11.22 -0.78
C VAL A 258 -12.62 11.72 -1.31
N THR A 259 -11.91 10.86 -2.06
CA THR A 259 -10.60 11.21 -2.61
C THR A 259 -10.71 12.26 -3.73
N ARG A 260 -11.70 12.16 -4.62
CA ARG A 260 -12.00 13.20 -5.63
C ARG A 260 -12.22 14.56 -4.99
N LYS A 261 -13.04 14.64 -3.93
CA LYS A 261 -13.30 15.88 -3.21
C LYS A 261 -12.03 16.44 -2.56
N ALA A 262 -11.25 15.59 -1.90
CA ALA A 262 -10.02 15.99 -1.24
C ALA A 262 -8.95 16.50 -2.22
N LEU A 263 -8.72 15.79 -3.33
CA LEU A 263 -7.77 16.18 -4.36
C LEU A 263 -8.21 17.47 -5.06
N LYS A 264 -9.51 17.63 -5.34
CA LYS A 264 -10.05 18.87 -5.89
C LYS A 264 -9.76 20.05 -4.96
N ALA A 265 -10.05 19.92 -3.66
CA ALA A 265 -9.76 20.96 -2.67
C ALA A 265 -8.26 21.28 -2.61
N ALA A 266 -7.40 20.27 -2.66
CA ALA A 266 -5.95 20.46 -2.68
C ALA A 266 -5.49 21.22 -3.94
N ARG A 267 -5.97 20.84 -5.14
CA ARG A 267 -5.66 21.55 -6.40
C ARG A 267 -6.11 23.00 -6.38
N GLU A 268 -7.22 23.29 -5.69
CA GLU A 268 -7.76 24.65 -5.50
C GLU A 268 -7.03 25.46 -4.41
N GLY A 269 -5.98 24.88 -3.78
CA GLY A 269 -5.19 25.56 -2.75
C GLY A 269 -5.83 25.62 -1.38
N GLN A 270 -6.81 24.75 -1.08
CA GLN A 270 -7.48 24.70 0.23
C GLN A 270 -6.66 23.98 1.30
N GLY A 271 -5.44 23.53 0.95
CA GLY A 271 -4.47 22.92 1.87
C GLY A 271 -4.59 21.41 2.02
N PRO A 272 -3.90 20.87 3.02
CA PRO A 272 -3.85 19.44 3.22
C PRO A 272 -5.15 18.86 3.78
N MET A 273 -5.39 17.58 3.47
CA MET A 273 -6.48 16.78 4.04
C MET A 273 -5.98 15.37 4.36
N MET A 274 -6.49 14.76 5.44
CA MET A 274 -6.26 13.35 5.75
C MET A 274 -7.51 12.52 5.46
N ILE A 275 -7.31 11.38 4.79
CA ILE A 275 -8.33 10.34 4.60
C ILE A 275 -7.86 9.10 5.35
N GLU A 276 -8.64 8.63 6.32
CA GLU A 276 -8.48 7.31 6.92
C GLU A 276 -9.40 6.33 6.20
N ALA A 277 -8.87 5.53 5.29
CA ALA A 277 -9.57 4.41 4.68
C ALA A 277 -9.53 3.22 5.65
N PHE A 278 -10.63 3.03 6.37
CA PHE A 278 -10.77 1.98 7.37
C PHE A 278 -11.08 0.65 6.68
N THR A 279 -10.12 -0.24 6.65
CA THR A 279 -10.16 -1.51 5.94
C THR A 279 -9.54 -2.63 6.79
N TYR A 280 -9.18 -3.73 6.18
CA TYR A 280 -8.54 -4.84 6.87
C TYR A 280 -7.55 -5.57 5.95
N ARG A 281 -6.35 -5.82 6.47
CA ARG A 281 -5.38 -6.67 5.78
C ARG A 281 -5.79 -8.14 5.90
N MET A 282 -6.48 -8.67 4.89
CA MET A 282 -6.93 -10.06 4.90
C MET A 282 -5.78 -11.06 4.72
N GLY A 283 -4.73 -10.68 3.99
CA GLY A 283 -3.51 -11.46 3.81
C GLY A 283 -2.54 -11.38 4.99
N ALA A 284 -1.40 -12.06 4.88
CA ALA A 284 -0.24 -11.86 5.73
C ALA A 284 0.37 -10.47 5.51
N HIS A 285 1.23 -10.00 6.41
CA HIS A 285 1.93 -8.73 6.22
C HIS A 285 2.77 -8.75 4.95
N THR A 286 3.55 -9.81 4.81
CA THR A 286 4.26 -10.18 3.59
C THR A 286 4.20 -11.70 3.44
N THR A 287 4.64 -12.22 2.30
CA THR A 287 4.66 -13.68 2.04
C THR A 287 5.53 -14.49 3.00
N THR A 288 6.41 -13.83 3.75
CA THR A 288 7.27 -14.46 4.78
C THR A 288 6.68 -14.39 6.19
N ASP A 289 5.51 -13.76 6.37
CA ASP A 289 4.81 -13.61 7.64
C ASP A 289 3.77 -14.73 7.84
N ASP A 290 3.57 -15.10 9.11
CA ASP A 290 2.53 -16.04 9.54
C ASP A 290 1.52 -15.36 10.48
N PRO A 291 0.39 -14.85 9.94
CA PRO A 291 -0.60 -14.11 10.72
C PRO A 291 -1.35 -14.98 11.75
N THR A 292 -1.31 -16.31 11.66
CA THR A 292 -1.96 -17.20 12.62
C THR A 292 -1.33 -17.10 14.01
N ARG A 293 -0.13 -16.55 14.12
CA ARG A 293 0.60 -16.37 15.37
C ARG A 293 0.11 -15.21 16.22
N TYR A 294 -0.62 -14.25 15.64
CA TYR A 294 -1.01 -13.00 16.33
C TYR A 294 -2.45 -12.57 16.10
N ARG A 295 -3.16 -13.14 15.13
CA ARG A 295 -4.48 -12.73 14.70
C ARG A 295 -5.48 -13.89 14.75
N LEU A 296 -6.72 -13.61 15.16
CA LEU A 296 -7.79 -14.61 15.26
C LEU A 296 -8.44 -14.85 13.90
N SER A 297 -8.73 -16.09 13.56
CA SER A 297 -9.43 -16.45 12.33
C SER A 297 -10.85 -15.86 12.25
N ALA A 298 -11.55 -15.75 13.38
CA ALA A 298 -12.89 -15.17 13.45
C ALA A 298 -12.93 -13.69 12.98
N GLU A 299 -11.88 -12.93 13.25
CA GLU A 299 -11.73 -11.57 12.78
C GLU A 299 -11.65 -11.51 11.25
N LEU A 300 -10.80 -12.36 10.66
CA LEU A 300 -10.68 -12.48 9.20
C LEU A 300 -12.03 -12.87 8.56
N GLU A 301 -12.75 -13.85 9.12
CA GLU A 301 -14.05 -14.29 8.58
C GLU A 301 -15.09 -13.15 8.59
N SER A 302 -15.09 -12.30 9.62
CA SER A 302 -15.97 -11.13 9.67
C SER A 302 -15.68 -10.12 8.56
N TRP A 303 -14.41 -9.96 8.17
CA TRP A 303 -14.01 -9.04 7.11
C TRP A 303 -14.23 -9.60 5.71
N LYS A 304 -14.20 -10.92 5.52
CA LYS A 304 -14.59 -11.57 4.25
C LYS A 304 -16.03 -11.24 3.84
N LEU A 305 -16.93 -11.01 4.80
CA LEU A 305 -18.31 -10.59 4.53
C LEU A 305 -18.38 -9.15 3.97
N LYS A 306 -17.29 -8.40 4.07
CA LYS A 306 -17.18 -7.03 3.56
C LYS A 306 -16.24 -6.96 2.34
N ASP A 307 -16.06 -8.06 1.63
CA ASP A 307 -15.16 -8.13 0.48
C ASP A 307 -15.49 -7.05 -0.55
N PRO A 308 -14.49 -6.24 -0.98
CA PRO A 308 -14.72 -5.10 -1.87
C PRO A 308 -15.21 -5.51 -3.26
N ILE A 309 -14.76 -6.64 -3.79
CA ILE A 309 -15.19 -7.14 -5.12
C ILE A 309 -16.60 -7.69 -5.04
N ALA A 310 -16.89 -8.49 -4.01
CA ALA A 310 -18.19 -9.12 -3.84
C ALA A 310 -19.32 -8.09 -3.74
N ARG A 311 -19.11 -6.97 -3.00
CA ARG A 311 -20.14 -5.93 -2.86
C ARG A 311 -20.43 -5.20 -4.18
N VAL A 312 -19.42 -4.88 -4.98
CA VAL A 312 -19.63 -4.26 -6.31
C VAL A 312 -20.32 -5.24 -7.26
N LYS A 313 -19.92 -6.51 -7.25
CA LYS A 313 -20.58 -7.57 -8.05
C LYS A 313 -22.06 -7.68 -7.70
N GLN A 314 -22.39 -7.71 -6.41
CA GLN A 314 -23.78 -7.76 -5.95
C GLN A 314 -24.58 -6.53 -6.40
N TYR A 315 -23.99 -5.33 -6.29
CA TYR A 315 -24.62 -4.11 -6.76
C TYR A 315 -24.93 -4.17 -8.26
N LEU A 316 -23.93 -4.54 -9.10
CA LEU A 316 -24.10 -4.63 -10.55
C LEU A 316 -25.17 -5.63 -10.96
N ILE A 317 -25.28 -6.77 -10.26
CA ILE A 317 -26.33 -7.77 -10.49
C ILE A 317 -27.70 -7.24 -10.08
N ARG A 318 -27.82 -6.69 -8.86
CA ARG A 318 -29.11 -6.19 -8.33
C ARG A 318 -29.67 -5.02 -9.12
N SER A 319 -28.82 -4.16 -9.63
CA SER A 319 -29.19 -3.01 -10.46
C SER A 319 -29.35 -3.34 -11.94
N GLU A 320 -29.22 -4.62 -12.31
CA GLU A 320 -29.28 -5.11 -13.70
C GLU A 320 -28.29 -4.39 -14.65
N GLN A 321 -27.19 -3.87 -14.09
CA GLN A 321 -26.17 -3.17 -14.87
C GLN A 321 -25.13 -4.11 -15.50
N ALA A 322 -25.00 -5.35 -15.02
CA ALA A 322 -24.14 -6.36 -15.58
C ALA A 322 -24.80 -7.74 -15.51
N ASP A 323 -24.55 -8.56 -16.53
CA ASP A 323 -24.92 -9.97 -16.61
C ASP A 323 -23.71 -10.90 -16.34
N MET A 324 -23.93 -12.20 -16.34
CA MET A 324 -22.85 -13.17 -16.10
C MET A 324 -21.75 -13.10 -17.15
N THR A 325 -22.10 -12.77 -18.39
CA THR A 325 -21.14 -12.67 -19.51
C THR A 325 -20.07 -11.62 -19.19
N PHE A 326 -20.48 -10.45 -18.67
CA PHE A 326 -19.55 -9.40 -18.27
C PHE A 326 -18.56 -9.89 -17.18
N PHE A 327 -19.05 -10.62 -16.17
CA PHE A 327 -18.18 -11.12 -15.11
C PHE A 327 -17.20 -12.17 -15.62
N ASP A 328 -17.66 -13.06 -16.51
CA ASP A 328 -16.80 -14.08 -17.11
C ASP A 328 -15.72 -13.45 -18.02
N GLU A 329 -16.05 -12.39 -18.75
CA GLU A 329 -15.10 -11.62 -19.56
C GLU A 329 -14.04 -10.96 -18.68
N VAL A 330 -14.42 -10.34 -17.54
CA VAL A 330 -13.48 -9.71 -16.61
C VAL A 330 -12.55 -10.73 -15.95
N GLU A 331 -13.07 -11.90 -15.57
CA GLU A 331 -12.25 -13.00 -15.02
C GLU A 331 -11.25 -13.51 -16.07
N ALA A 332 -11.68 -13.68 -17.33
CA ALA A 332 -10.80 -14.09 -18.42
C ALA A 332 -9.68 -13.06 -18.69
N GLU A 333 -10.02 -11.77 -18.71
CA GLU A 333 -9.03 -10.69 -18.84
C GLU A 333 -8.02 -10.70 -17.65
N ALA A 334 -8.52 -10.87 -16.43
CA ALA A 334 -7.68 -10.97 -15.25
C ALA A 334 -6.71 -12.16 -15.31
N ASP A 335 -7.19 -13.31 -15.79
CA ASP A 335 -6.37 -14.50 -16.00
C ASP A 335 -5.32 -14.29 -17.09
N GLU A 336 -5.64 -13.60 -18.17
CA GLU A 336 -4.67 -13.22 -19.21
C GLU A 336 -3.58 -12.32 -18.64
N VAL A 337 -3.95 -11.28 -17.87
CA VAL A 337 -2.99 -10.39 -17.19
C VAL A 337 -2.11 -11.20 -16.23
N GLY A 338 -2.70 -12.07 -15.41
CA GLY A 338 -1.97 -12.93 -14.49
C GLY A 338 -0.97 -13.85 -15.19
N GLY A 339 -1.40 -14.49 -16.29
CA GLY A 339 -0.54 -15.34 -17.12
C GLY A 339 0.63 -14.58 -17.75
N ARG A 340 0.37 -13.39 -18.29
CA ARG A 340 1.40 -12.50 -18.83
C ARG A 340 2.41 -12.08 -17.76
N VAL A 341 1.93 -11.68 -16.60
CA VAL A 341 2.77 -11.26 -15.46
C VAL A 341 3.66 -12.43 -14.99
N ARG A 342 3.09 -13.63 -14.89
CA ARG A 342 3.85 -14.85 -14.56
C ARG A 342 4.96 -15.10 -15.56
N GLN A 343 4.62 -15.16 -16.85
CA GLN A 343 5.60 -15.47 -17.90
C GLN A 343 6.71 -14.42 -17.92
N ALA A 344 6.36 -13.14 -17.89
CA ALA A 344 7.33 -12.07 -17.86
C ALA A 344 8.27 -12.13 -16.64
N CYS A 345 7.76 -12.54 -15.46
CA CYS A 345 8.60 -12.74 -14.28
C CYS A 345 9.60 -13.88 -14.47
N LEU A 346 9.18 -15.00 -15.04
CA LEU A 346 10.03 -16.16 -15.29
C LEU A 346 11.12 -15.86 -16.35
N ASP A 347 10.78 -15.03 -17.33
CA ASP A 347 11.69 -14.64 -18.43
C ASP A 347 12.64 -13.48 -18.05
N MET A 348 12.49 -12.87 -16.85
CA MET A 348 13.38 -11.80 -16.42
C MET A 348 14.82 -12.31 -16.29
N PRO A 349 15.79 -11.69 -16.98
CA PRO A 349 17.18 -12.03 -16.79
C PRO A 349 17.66 -11.62 -15.38
N ASP A 350 18.58 -12.40 -14.83
CA ASP A 350 19.25 -11.99 -13.61
C ASP A 350 20.10 -10.73 -13.85
N PRO A 351 20.23 -9.85 -12.87
CA PRO A 351 21.04 -8.65 -13.00
C PRO A 351 22.51 -9.03 -13.19
N GLN A 352 23.20 -8.30 -14.06
CA GLN A 352 24.63 -8.50 -14.24
C GLN A 352 25.37 -8.22 -12.92
N PRO A 353 26.18 -9.16 -12.39
CA PRO A 353 26.79 -9.00 -11.07
C PRO A 353 27.59 -7.71 -10.91
N LEU A 354 28.26 -7.24 -11.97
CA LEU A 354 29.05 -6.00 -11.94
C LEU A 354 28.18 -4.72 -12.00
N SER A 355 26.89 -4.82 -12.30
CA SER A 355 26.00 -3.65 -12.35
C SER A 355 25.84 -2.94 -11.00
N MET A 356 26.11 -3.62 -9.88
CA MET A 356 26.08 -3.01 -8.56
C MET A 356 27.11 -1.88 -8.37
N PHE A 357 28.16 -1.85 -9.18
CA PHE A 357 29.18 -0.80 -9.17
C PHE A 357 28.85 0.38 -10.09
N GLU A 358 27.80 0.25 -10.90
CA GLU A 358 27.35 1.28 -11.82
C GLU A 358 26.50 2.31 -11.06
N HIS A 359 26.48 3.55 -11.52
CA HIS A 359 25.62 4.63 -11.02
C HIS A 359 25.78 4.99 -9.51
N VAL A 360 26.88 4.59 -8.87
CA VAL A 360 27.16 4.93 -7.45
C VAL A 360 27.63 6.38 -7.33
N TYR A 361 28.54 6.82 -8.21
CA TYR A 361 29.09 8.17 -8.26
C TYR A 361 28.99 8.76 -9.66
N THR A 362 28.90 10.08 -9.75
CA THR A 362 28.89 10.84 -11.01
C THR A 362 30.29 10.97 -11.65
N SER A 363 31.35 10.74 -10.88
CA SER A 363 32.74 10.79 -11.30
C SER A 363 33.45 9.50 -10.90
N GLU A 364 34.60 9.25 -11.54
CA GLU A 364 35.44 8.11 -11.20
C GLU A 364 35.79 8.10 -9.71
N HIS A 365 35.55 6.96 -9.05
CA HIS A 365 35.88 6.72 -7.66
C HIS A 365 36.85 5.54 -7.56
N ARG A 366 38.13 5.85 -7.34
CA ARG A 366 39.22 4.85 -7.39
C ARG A 366 39.02 3.64 -6.48
N PRO A 367 38.61 3.79 -5.19
CA PRO A 367 38.33 2.63 -4.34
C PRO A 367 37.23 1.72 -4.94
N LEU A 368 36.12 2.29 -5.42
CA LEU A 368 35.03 1.52 -6.03
C LEU A 368 35.49 0.80 -7.33
N ALA A 369 36.35 1.44 -8.14
CA ALA A 369 36.90 0.83 -9.32
C ALA A 369 37.80 -0.39 -8.96
N ALA A 370 38.60 -0.26 -7.91
CA ALA A 370 39.43 -1.37 -7.42
C ALA A 370 38.57 -2.53 -6.88
N GLU A 371 37.51 -2.24 -6.09
CA GLU A 371 36.56 -3.25 -5.62
C GLU A 371 35.84 -3.96 -6.77
N ARG A 372 35.49 -3.23 -7.83
CA ARG A 372 34.91 -3.80 -9.04
C ARG A 372 35.85 -4.75 -9.76
N GLU A 373 37.14 -4.37 -9.89
CA GLU A 373 38.16 -5.22 -10.50
C GLU A 373 38.40 -6.50 -9.69
N GLU A 374 38.49 -6.37 -8.35
CA GLU A 374 38.64 -7.51 -7.44
C GLU A 374 37.45 -8.46 -7.54
N PHE A 375 36.22 -7.92 -7.55
CA PHE A 375 35.00 -8.72 -7.67
C PHE A 375 34.89 -9.37 -9.05
N ALA A 376 35.33 -8.71 -10.15
CA ALA A 376 35.37 -9.31 -11.46
C ALA A 376 36.34 -10.52 -11.49
N ALA A 377 37.54 -10.36 -10.94
CA ALA A 377 38.50 -11.45 -10.83
C ALA A 377 38.01 -12.62 -9.97
N TYR A 378 37.23 -12.32 -8.90
CA TYR A 378 36.56 -13.34 -8.09
C TYR A 378 35.53 -14.12 -8.91
N LEU A 379 34.67 -13.46 -9.69
CA LEU A 379 33.72 -14.12 -10.58
C LEU A 379 34.39 -14.99 -11.64
N ASP A 380 35.43 -14.48 -12.26
CA ASP A 380 36.20 -15.23 -13.28
C ASP A 380 36.83 -16.52 -12.71
N SER A 381 37.16 -16.55 -11.42
CA SER A 381 37.71 -17.75 -10.77
C SER A 381 36.72 -18.92 -10.69
N PHE A 382 35.44 -18.69 -10.85
CA PHE A 382 34.39 -19.74 -10.91
C PHE A 382 34.15 -20.25 -12.33
N ALA A 383 34.39 -19.43 -13.36
CA ALA A 383 34.17 -19.80 -14.75
C ALA A 383 35.00 -21.02 -15.17
N ASP A 384 36.24 -21.10 -14.69
CA ASP A 384 37.14 -22.25 -14.94
C ASP A 384 36.64 -23.51 -14.24
N THR A 385 36.00 -23.39 -13.08
CA THR A 385 35.47 -24.51 -12.31
C THR A 385 34.19 -25.07 -12.95
N GLU A 386 33.30 -24.22 -13.42
CA GLU A 386 32.07 -24.63 -14.14
C GLU A 386 32.41 -25.29 -15.49
N ALA A 387 33.39 -24.77 -16.22
CA ALA A 387 33.84 -25.37 -17.46
C ALA A 387 34.48 -26.76 -17.23
N ALA A 388 35.18 -26.95 -16.11
CA ALA A 388 35.78 -28.24 -15.74
C ALA A 388 34.68 -29.26 -15.35
N MET A 389 33.64 -28.82 -14.59
CA MET A 389 32.52 -29.69 -14.19
C MET A 389 31.62 -30.08 -15.39
N ALA A 390 31.33 -29.16 -16.30
CA ALA A 390 30.61 -29.43 -17.53
C ALA A 390 31.35 -30.39 -18.47
N GLY A 391 32.68 -30.33 -18.48
CA GLY A 391 33.54 -31.27 -19.23
C GLY A 391 33.53 -32.70 -18.67
N GLU A 392 33.40 -32.85 -17.35
CA GLU A 392 33.30 -34.17 -16.70
C GLU A 392 31.90 -34.82 -16.88
N GLU A 393 30.81 -34.00 -16.92
CA GLU A 393 29.46 -34.51 -17.20
C GLU A 393 29.29 -34.94 -18.67
N ALA A 394 29.91 -34.23 -19.59
CA ALA A 394 29.89 -34.61 -21.01
C ALA A 394 30.75 -35.82 -21.37
N GLY A 395 31.61 -36.26 -20.46
CA GLY A 395 32.48 -37.43 -20.60
C GLY A 395 31.98 -38.72 -19.96
N ARG A 396 30.78 -38.66 -19.33
CA ARG A 396 30.03 -39.81 -18.75
C ARG A 396 28.85 -40.18 -19.62
#